data_f8e290ed4be0ec11f1d4a824df822c61
#
_entry.id   f8e290ed4be0ec11f1d4a824df822c61
#
_cell.length_a   1.000
_cell.length_b   1.000
_cell.length_c   1.000
_cell.angle_alpha   90.00
_cell.angle_beta   90.00
_cell.angle_gamma   90.00
#
_symmetry.space_group_name_H-M   'P 1'
#
loop_
_entity.id
_entity.type
_entity.pdbx_description
1 polymer ?
#
loop_
_entity_poly.entity_id
_entity_poly.type
_entity_poly.pdbx_seq_one_letter_code
_entity_poly.pdbx_strand_id
1 'polypeptide(L)'
;NKNENSEYYGSFSLILIVVAFIIAAVISITFLIRILKDFTERARLQEKLQEKDKETAARIEAISTIAVNIAQGNYDIRVSDSQEDALGSVGESLNNMSASLQNSFSLLSDKEWLQSGIAHLNNIMLGDKTMLVLSTDIIEYLCVYTNSSAGAFYILEGDVLIAKSGFACKI
;
A
#
# COMPACT_ATOMS: atom_id res chain seq x y z
N ASN A 1 66.16 48.28 -52.88
CA ASN A 1 64.80 48.67 -52.40
C ASN A 1 63.63 47.85 -52.96
N LYS A 2 63.74 47.14 -54.08
CA LYS A 2 62.62 46.33 -54.59
C LYS A 2 62.61 44.92 -54.02
N ASN A 3 63.74 44.36 -53.63
CA ASN A 3 63.86 43.03 -53.00
C ASN A 3 63.47 43.01 -51.50
N GLU A 4 63.82 44.05 -50.77
CA GLU A 4 63.44 44.14 -49.29
C GLU A 4 61.95 44.21 -49.08
N ASN A 5 61.20 44.93 -49.93
CA ASN A 5 59.75 45.00 -49.87
C ASN A 5 59.09 43.66 -50.20
N SER A 6 59.67 42.86 -51.13
CA SER A 6 59.12 41.54 -51.46
C SER A 6 59.28 40.53 -50.38
N GLU A 7 60.35 40.51 -49.60
CA GLU A 7 60.60 39.66 -48.45
C GLU A 7 59.72 40.06 -47.28
N TYR A 8 59.47 41.36 -47.05
CA TYR A 8 58.65 41.89 -46.02
C TYR A 8 57.14 41.49 -46.22
N TYR A 9 56.62 41.59 -47.44
CA TYR A 9 55.26 41.14 -47.79
C TYR A 9 55.09 39.61 -47.70
N GLY A 10 56.12 38.86 -48.04
CA GLY A 10 56.15 37.41 -47.91
C GLY A 10 56.10 36.95 -46.48
N SER A 11 56.88 37.53 -45.59
CA SER A 11 56.87 37.18 -44.17
C SER A 11 55.56 37.63 -43.43
N PHE A 12 55.00 38.79 -43.82
CA PHE A 12 53.73 39.27 -43.30
C PHE A 12 52.53 38.34 -43.66
N SER A 13 52.50 37.85 -44.90
CA SER A 13 51.47 36.92 -45.37
C SER A 13 51.58 35.55 -44.69
N LEU A 14 52.78 35.06 -44.38
CA LEU A 14 53.01 33.83 -43.61
C LEU A 14 52.53 33.98 -42.19
N ILE A 15 52.77 35.10 -41.53
CA ILE A 15 52.26 35.36 -40.16
C ILE A 15 50.71 35.36 -40.12
N LEU A 16 50.05 36.01 -41.11
CA LEU A 16 48.61 36.02 -41.24
C LEU A 16 48.01 34.61 -41.38
N ILE A 17 48.63 33.78 -42.20
CA ILE A 17 48.19 32.37 -42.38
C ILE A 17 48.35 31.58 -41.10
N VAL A 18 49.46 31.72 -40.40
CA VAL A 18 49.68 31.03 -39.11
C VAL A 18 48.65 31.46 -38.05
N VAL A 19 48.36 32.76 -37.95
CA VAL A 19 47.37 33.30 -37.07
C VAL A 19 45.94 32.75 -37.36
N ALA A 20 45.59 32.72 -38.67
CA ALA A 20 44.31 32.14 -39.10
C ALA A 20 44.19 30.66 -38.77
N PHE A 21 45.25 29.88 -38.90
CA PHE A 21 45.27 28.47 -38.49
C PHE A 21 45.12 28.29 -36.98
N ILE A 22 45.76 29.13 -36.19
CA ILE A 22 45.61 29.08 -34.69
C ILE A 22 44.18 29.40 -34.30
N ILE A 23 43.55 30.42 -34.87
CA ILE A 23 42.16 30.79 -34.59
C ILE A 23 41.23 29.65 -35.00
N ALA A 24 41.39 29.06 -36.17
CA ALA A 24 40.59 27.93 -36.62
C ALA A 24 40.73 26.70 -35.69
N ALA A 25 41.96 26.41 -35.23
CA ALA A 25 42.21 25.33 -34.27
C ALA A 25 41.51 25.59 -32.91
N VAL A 26 41.58 26.81 -32.39
CA VAL A 26 40.90 27.19 -31.14
C VAL A 26 39.38 27.05 -31.27
N ILE A 27 38.79 27.51 -32.37
CA ILE A 27 37.34 27.35 -32.63
C ILE A 27 36.98 25.88 -32.72
N SER A 28 37.75 25.07 -33.44
CA SER A 28 37.49 23.62 -33.56
C SER A 28 37.54 22.89 -32.22
N ILE A 29 38.55 23.20 -31.40
CA ILE A 29 38.71 22.61 -30.08
C ILE A 29 37.54 23.01 -29.15
N THR A 30 37.17 24.29 -29.13
CA THR A 30 36.04 24.77 -28.31
C THR A 30 34.69 24.15 -28.74
N PHE A 31 34.49 23.95 -30.04
CA PHE A 31 33.33 23.28 -30.60
C PHE A 31 33.28 21.79 -30.20
N LEU A 32 34.43 21.11 -30.30
CA LEU A 32 34.55 19.71 -29.88
C LEU A 32 34.26 19.53 -28.41
N ILE A 33 34.78 20.39 -27.53
CA ILE A 33 34.51 20.37 -26.08
C ILE A 33 33.02 20.57 -25.81
N ARG A 34 32.36 21.48 -26.51
CA ARG A 34 30.90 21.69 -26.37
C ARG A 34 30.10 20.45 -26.74
N ILE A 35 30.41 19.83 -27.87
CA ILE A 35 29.75 18.61 -28.33
C ILE A 35 29.90 17.48 -27.31
N LEU A 36 31.12 17.24 -26.84
CA LEU A 36 31.39 16.21 -25.83
C LEU A 36 30.62 16.45 -24.54
N LYS A 37 30.56 17.70 -24.09
CA LYS A 37 29.80 18.08 -22.89
C LYS A 37 28.28 17.85 -23.07
N ASP A 38 27.74 18.21 -24.22
CA ASP A 38 26.32 18.02 -24.55
C ASP A 38 25.97 16.53 -24.62
N PHE A 39 26.83 15.69 -25.18
CA PHE A 39 26.65 14.23 -25.19
C PHE A 39 26.67 13.61 -23.82
N THR A 40 27.59 14.01 -22.95
CA THR A 40 27.67 13.47 -21.57
C THR A 40 26.48 13.91 -20.73
N GLU A 41 26.00 15.13 -20.89
CA GLU A 41 24.82 15.63 -20.19
C GLU A 41 23.55 14.92 -20.64
N ARG A 42 23.35 14.68 -21.92
CA ARG A 42 22.25 13.91 -22.47
C ARG A 42 22.25 12.46 -21.98
N ALA A 43 23.40 11.80 -22.00
CA ALA A 43 23.55 10.44 -21.49
C ALA A 43 23.17 10.34 -20.01
N ARG A 44 23.64 11.27 -19.19
CA ARG A 44 23.31 11.36 -17.77
C ARG A 44 21.82 11.62 -17.51
N LEU A 45 21.18 12.48 -18.31
CA LEU A 45 19.74 12.73 -18.22
C LEU A 45 18.94 11.47 -18.58
N GLN A 46 19.37 10.78 -19.63
CA GLN A 46 18.70 9.56 -20.09
C GLN A 46 18.80 8.43 -19.05
N GLU A 47 19.96 8.28 -18.40
CA GLU A 47 20.15 7.33 -17.30
C GLU A 47 19.23 7.64 -16.11
N LYS A 48 19.15 8.92 -15.70
CA LYS A 48 18.24 9.37 -14.63
C LYS A 48 16.77 9.15 -14.95
N LEU A 49 16.35 9.37 -16.20
CA LEU A 49 14.98 9.10 -16.64
C LEU A 49 14.69 7.61 -16.58
N GLN A 50 15.59 6.78 -17.05
CA GLN A 50 15.43 5.33 -17.05
C GLN A 50 15.37 4.76 -15.61
N GLU A 51 16.15 5.33 -14.67
CA GLU A 51 16.10 4.97 -13.27
C GLU A 51 14.74 5.33 -12.64
N LYS A 52 14.25 6.54 -12.91
CA LYS A 52 12.91 6.98 -12.46
C LYS A 52 11.78 6.16 -13.06
N ASP A 53 11.87 5.80 -14.32
CA ASP A 53 10.87 4.95 -14.98
C ASP A 53 10.82 3.55 -14.35
N LYS A 54 11.96 2.96 -14.02
CA LYS A 54 12.04 1.68 -13.32
C LYS A 54 11.46 1.75 -11.90
N GLU A 55 11.79 2.80 -11.16
CA GLU A 55 11.24 3.03 -9.82
C GLU A 55 9.70 3.16 -9.88
N THR A 56 9.20 3.97 -10.79
CA THR A 56 7.76 4.17 -10.98
C THR A 56 7.05 2.87 -11.37
N ALA A 57 7.64 2.10 -12.29
CA ALA A 57 7.09 0.80 -12.70
C ALA A 57 7.02 -0.19 -11.53
N ALA A 58 8.06 -0.28 -10.71
CA ALA A 58 8.08 -1.15 -9.53
C ALA A 58 7.01 -0.74 -8.48
N ARG A 59 6.80 0.57 -8.29
CA ARG A 59 5.75 1.09 -7.39
C ARG A 59 4.35 0.76 -7.90
N ILE A 60 4.10 0.90 -9.21
CA ILE A 60 2.83 0.54 -9.84
C ILE A 60 2.56 -0.97 -9.68
N GLU A 61 3.55 -1.81 -9.88
CA GLU A 61 3.44 -3.26 -9.70
C GLU A 61 3.10 -3.63 -8.26
N ALA A 62 3.75 -2.99 -7.28
CA ALA A 62 3.46 -3.18 -5.86
C ALA A 62 2.02 -2.79 -5.51
N ILE A 63 1.55 -1.62 -5.96
CA ILE A 63 0.18 -1.13 -5.76
C ILE A 63 -0.83 -2.11 -6.42
N SER A 64 -0.56 -2.54 -7.65
CA SER A 64 -1.40 -3.49 -8.36
C SER A 64 -1.51 -4.83 -7.63
N THR A 65 -0.39 -5.36 -7.13
CA THR A 65 -0.37 -6.60 -6.36
C THR A 65 -1.21 -6.49 -5.09
N ILE A 66 -1.12 -5.38 -4.38
CA ILE A 66 -1.92 -5.13 -3.17
C ILE A 66 -3.41 -5.01 -3.53
N ALA A 67 -3.76 -4.31 -4.61
CA ALA A 67 -5.15 -4.20 -5.07
C ALA A 67 -5.75 -5.58 -5.40
N VAL A 68 -4.98 -6.47 -6.02
CA VAL A 68 -5.41 -7.86 -6.29
C VAL A 68 -5.62 -8.64 -4.98
N ASN A 69 -4.74 -8.51 -4.01
CA ASN A 69 -4.88 -9.16 -2.70
C ASN A 69 -6.13 -8.67 -1.96
N ILE A 70 -6.41 -7.36 -1.98
CA ILE A 70 -7.63 -6.78 -1.42
C ILE A 70 -8.87 -7.36 -2.11
N ALA A 71 -8.87 -7.47 -3.44
CA ALA A 71 -9.95 -8.05 -4.21
C ALA A 71 -10.19 -9.54 -3.89
N GLN A 72 -9.17 -10.27 -3.43
CA GLN A 72 -9.24 -11.66 -2.98
C GLN A 72 -9.66 -11.80 -1.49
N GLY A 73 -9.96 -10.69 -0.82
CA GLY A 73 -10.40 -10.69 0.58
C GLY A 73 -9.29 -10.56 1.62
N ASN A 74 -8.05 -10.33 1.21
CA ASN A 74 -6.96 -10.08 2.15
C ASN A 74 -6.86 -8.58 2.45
N TYR A 75 -7.55 -8.15 3.51
CA TYR A 75 -7.65 -6.74 3.90
C TYR A 75 -6.56 -6.29 4.90
N ASP A 76 -5.66 -7.17 5.33
CA ASP A 76 -4.59 -6.83 6.27
C ASP A 76 -3.37 -6.21 5.61
N ILE A 77 -3.26 -6.36 4.29
CA ILE A 77 -2.14 -5.83 3.50
C ILE A 77 -2.26 -4.31 3.34
N ARG A 78 -1.11 -3.62 3.40
CA ARG A 78 -1.03 -2.16 3.20
C ARG A 78 0.06 -1.82 2.18
N VAL A 79 -0.21 -0.76 1.40
CA VAL A 79 0.79 -0.12 0.55
C VAL A 79 1.75 0.65 1.46
N SER A 80 3.04 0.36 1.34
CA SER A 80 4.10 1.07 2.07
C SER A 80 4.83 2.03 1.12
N ASP A 81 4.09 2.96 0.52
CA ASP A 81 4.63 4.01 -0.33
C ASP A 81 4.59 5.34 0.43
N SER A 82 5.76 5.90 0.72
CA SER A 82 5.89 7.14 1.52
C SER A 82 6.15 8.39 0.66
N GLN A 83 6.09 8.29 -0.67
CA GLN A 83 6.31 9.44 -1.53
C GLN A 83 5.04 10.30 -1.62
N GLU A 84 5.21 11.61 -1.47
CA GLU A 84 4.13 12.60 -1.58
C GLU A 84 3.84 12.95 -3.06
N ASP A 85 3.40 11.95 -3.83
CA ASP A 85 3.04 12.10 -5.24
C ASP A 85 1.68 11.43 -5.54
N ALA A 86 1.29 11.42 -6.82
CA ALA A 86 0.03 10.81 -7.24
C ALA A 86 -0.06 9.31 -6.91
N LEU A 87 1.04 8.56 -6.99
CA LEU A 87 1.05 7.13 -6.66
C LEU A 87 0.94 6.91 -5.15
N GLY A 88 1.62 7.73 -4.34
CA GLY A 88 1.48 7.70 -2.88
C GLY A 88 0.03 7.97 -2.44
N SER A 89 -0.64 8.93 -3.08
CA SER A 89 -2.07 9.21 -2.83
C SER A 89 -2.98 8.03 -3.20
N VAL A 90 -2.68 7.32 -4.29
CA VAL A 90 -3.40 6.08 -4.66
C VAL A 90 -3.16 4.99 -3.61
N GLY A 91 -1.92 4.82 -3.15
CA GLY A 91 -1.57 3.88 -2.09
C GLY A 91 -2.32 4.15 -0.78
N GLU A 92 -2.41 5.42 -0.37
CA GLU A 92 -3.18 5.82 0.80
C GLU A 92 -4.68 5.54 0.64
N SER A 93 -5.24 5.84 -0.55
CA SER A 93 -6.64 5.55 -0.85
C SER A 93 -6.95 4.06 -0.79
N LEU A 94 -6.05 3.20 -1.29
CA LEU A 94 -6.16 1.74 -1.18
C LEU A 94 -6.09 1.28 0.29
N ASN A 95 -5.22 1.85 1.10
CA ASN A 95 -5.12 1.55 2.52
C ASN A 95 -6.42 1.88 3.27
N ASN A 96 -7.00 3.05 2.98
CA ASN A 96 -8.27 3.48 3.55
C ASN A 96 -9.43 2.58 3.12
N MET A 97 -9.48 2.20 1.85
CA MET A 97 -10.46 1.23 1.33
C MET A 97 -10.31 -0.13 2.02
N SER A 98 -9.09 -0.64 2.14
CA SER A 98 -8.81 -1.91 2.82
C SER A 98 -9.29 -1.90 4.28
N ALA A 99 -9.00 -0.83 5.02
CA ALA A 99 -9.46 -0.66 6.39
C ALA A 99 -10.99 -0.62 6.49
N SER A 100 -11.65 0.08 5.58
CA SER A 100 -13.12 0.17 5.53
C SER A 100 -13.77 -1.18 5.23
N LEU A 101 -13.20 -1.95 4.29
CA LEU A 101 -13.65 -3.30 3.98
C LEU A 101 -13.47 -4.24 5.18
N GLN A 102 -12.30 -4.23 5.80
CA GLN A 102 -12.00 -5.03 6.98
C GLN A 102 -13.02 -4.78 8.10
N ASN A 103 -13.30 -3.51 8.41
CA ASN A 103 -14.29 -3.13 9.41
C ASN A 103 -15.71 -3.59 9.03
N SER A 104 -16.09 -3.44 7.75
CA SER A 104 -17.41 -3.86 7.26
C SER A 104 -17.60 -5.37 7.35
N PHE A 105 -16.59 -6.15 6.98
CA PHE A 105 -16.63 -7.61 7.08
C PHE A 105 -16.64 -8.10 8.53
N SER A 106 -15.87 -7.46 9.42
CA SER A 106 -15.91 -7.78 10.85
C SER A 106 -17.31 -7.53 11.42
N LEU A 107 -17.90 -6.37 11.13
CA LEU A 107 -19.26 -6.04 11.59
C LEU A 107 -20.32 -7.00 11.03
N LEU A 108 -20.18 -7.42 9.78
CA LEU A 108 -21.08 -8.38 9.15
C LEU A 108 -20.97 -9.75 9.82
N SER A 109 -19.76 -10.22 10.08
CA SER A 109 -19.48 -11.48 10.79
C SER A 109 -20.08 -11.47 12.20
N ASP A 110 -19.90 -10.39 12.95
CA ASP A 110 -20.47 -10.23 14.29
C ASP A 110 -22.01 -10.26 14.26
N LYS A 111 -22.60 -9.62 13.24
CA LYS A 111 -24.04 -9.61 13.04
C LYS A 111 -24.59 -10.99 12.67
N GLU A 112 -23.92 -11.73 11.78
CA GLU A 112 -24.28 -13.10 11.41
C GLU A 112 -24.19 -14.03 12.63
N TRP A 113 -23.10 -13.92 13.39
CA TRP A 113 -22.94 -14.66 14.64
C TRP A 113 -24.10 -14.38 15.59
N LEU A 114 -24.42 -13.12 15.84
CA LEU A 114 -25.55 -12.76 16.75
C LEU A 114 -26.90 -13.28 16.23
N GLN A 115 -27.17 -13.09 14.92
CA GLN A 115 -28.44 -13.56 14.33
C GLN A 115 -28.60 -15.08 14.39
N SER A 116 -27.53 -15.83 14.10
CA SER A 116 -27.50 -17.27 14.19
C SER A 116 -27.73 -17.74 15.62
N GLY A 117 -27.10 -17.09 16.59
CA GLY A 117 -27.29 -17.38 18.02
C GLY A 117 -28.72 -17.15 18.49
N ILE A 118 -29.32 -16.02 18.10
CA ILE A 118 -30.71 -15.70 18.43
C ILE A 118 -31.70 -16.71 17.78
N ALA A 119 -31.48 -17.02 16.49
CA ALA A 119 -32.37 -17.96 15.79
C ALA A 119 -32.34 -19.35 16.43
N HIS A 120 -31.16 -19.83 16.81
CA HIS A 120 -31.03 -21.12 17.47
C HIS A 120 -31.64 -21.12 18.88
N LEU A 121 -31.41 -20.05 19.64
CA LEU A 121 -31.99 -19.87 20.95
C LEU A 121 -33.51 -19.85 20.88
N ASN A 122 -34.09 -19.15 19.90
CA ASN A 122 -35.53 -19.17 19.67
C ASN A 122 -36.07 -20.59 19.41
N ASN A 123 -35.36 -21.38 18.60
CA ASN A 123 -35.71 -22.77 18.33
C ASN A 123 -35.70 -23.63 19.63
N ILE A 124 -34.70 -23.43 20.47
CA ILE A 124 -34.61 -24.13 21.78
C ILE A 124 -35.81 -23.79 22.64
N MET A 125 -36.30 -22.56 22.61
CA MET A 125 -37.44 -22.08 23.38
C MET A 125 -38.79 -22.54 22.85
N LEU A 126 -38.87 -23.09 21.62
CA LEU A 126 -40.13 -23.59 21.07
C LEU A 126 -40.52 -24.92 21.67
N GLY A 127 -41.86 -25.12 21.81
CA GLY A 127 -42.49 -26.35 22.31
C GLY A 127 -42.88 -26.29 23.77
N ASP A 128 -43.58 -27.33 24.20
CA ASP A 128 -44.08 -27.48 25.59
C ASP A 128 -43.00 -28.18 26.44
N LYS A 129 -42.12 -27.37 27.05
CA LYS A 129 -41.00 -27.83 27.88
C LYS A 129 -41.22 -27.43 29.33
N THR A 130 -40.79 -28.29 30.23
CA THR A 130 -40.72 -27.91 31.64
C THR A 130 -39.64 -26.83 31.86
N MET A 131 -39.79 -26.01 32.88
CA MET A 131 -38.82 -24.95 33.22
C MET A 131 -37.41 -25.50 33.43
N LEU A 132 -37.27 -26.68 34.02
CA LEU A 132 -35.98 -27.33 34.23
C LEU A 132 -35.30 -27.68 32.89
N VAL A 133 -36.06 -28.33 32.00
CA VAL A 133 -35.51 -28.69 30.66
C VAL A 133 -35.17 -27.44 29.87
N LEU A 134 -36.06 -26.45 29.82
CA LEU A 134 -35.84 -25.22 29.10
C LEU A 134 -34.60 -24.46 29.59
N SER A 135 -34.45 -24.30 30.91
CA SER A 135 -33.32 -23.59 31.51
C SER A 135 -31.99 -24.33 31.27
N THR A 136 -32.04 -25.68 31.29
CA THR A 136 -30.84 -26.50 30.99
C THR A 136 -30.45 -26.36 29.54
N ASP A 137 -31.36 -26.50 28.57
CA ASP A 137 -31.12 -26.38 27.16
C ASP A 137 -30.56 -24.98 26.82
N ILE A 138 -31.12 -23.91 27.39
CA ILE A 138 -30.68 -22.52 27.17
C ILE A 138 -29.24 -22.31 27.66
N ILE A 139 -28.95 -22.71 28.93
CA ILE A 139 -27.62 -22.42 29.50
C ILE A 139 -26.53 -23.25 28.83
N GLU A 140 -26.83 -24.50 28.49
CA GLU A 140 -25.94 -25.39 27.80
C GLU A 140 -25.58 -24.82 26.40
N TYR A 141 -26.61 -24.42 25.62
CA TYR A 141 -26.43 -23.78 24.35
C TYR A 141 -25.62 -22.49 24.44
N LEU A 142 -25.99 -21.58 25.35
CA LEU A 142 -25.31 -20.30 25.51
C LEU A 142 -23.83 -20.48 25.89
N CYS A 143 -23.54 -21.40 26.82
CA CYS A 143 -22.16 -21.67 27.22
C CYS A 143 -21.29 -22.21 26.05
N VAL A 144 -21.83 -23.13 25.26
CA VAL A 144 -21.16 -23.67 24.09
C VAL A 144 -21.01 -22.58 23.01
N TYR A 145 -22.08 -21.83 22.73
CA TYR A 145 -22.09 -20.81 21.68
C TYR A 145 -21.13 -19.64 21.95
N THR A 146 -21.05 -19.20 23.21
CA THR A 146 -20.15 -18.12 23.64
C THR A 146 -18.78 -18.61 24.10
N ASN A 147 -18.50 -19.92 23.99
CA ASN A 147 -17.29 -20.56 24.49
C ASN A 147 -17.00 -20.25 25.97
N SER A 148 -18.06 -20.22 26.77
CA SER A 148 -17.97 -19.96 28.21
C SER A 148 -17.66 -21.24 28.99
N SER A 149 -16.80 -21.16 29.99
CA SER A 149 -16.38 -22.31 30.79
C SER A 149 -17.40 -22.80 31.78
N ALA A 150 -18.33 -21.93 32.20
CA ALA A 150 -19.41 -22.25 33.14
C ALA A 150 -20.57 -21.25 32.98
N GLY A 151 -21.78 -21.67 33.39
CA GLY A 151 -22.95 -20.82 33.37
C GLY A 151 -24.00 -21.30 34.38
N ALA A 152 -24.85 -20.40 34.86
CA ALA A 152 -25.97 -20.72 35.74
C ALA A 152 -27.21 -19.92 35.33
N PHE A 153 -28.36 -20.56 35.41
CA PHE A 153 -29.65 -19.99 35.08
C PHE A 153 -30.49 -19.82 36.36
N TYR A 154 -30.90 -18.58 36.59
CA TYR A 154 -31.72 -18.22 37.76
C TYR A 154 -33.04 -17.63 37.31
N ILE A 155 -34.10 -17.88 38.13
CA ILE A 155 -35.40 -17.22 37.99
C ILE A 155 -35.65 -16.39 39.23
N LEU A 156 -36.18 -15.19 39.01
CA LEU A 156 -36.63 -14.32 40.10
C LEU A 156 -38.07 -14.72 40.49
N GLU A 157 -38.23 -15.27 41.69
CA GLU A 157 -39.54 -15.58 42.28
C GLU A 157 -39.76 -14.67 43.50
N GLY A 158 -40.63 -13.65 43.34
CA GLY A 158 -40.72 -12.57 44.31
C GLY A 158 -39.42 -11.75 44.35
N ASP A 159 -38.79 -11.68 45.52
CA ASP A 159 -37.48 -10.97 45.69
C ASP A 159 -36.29 -11.93 45.81
N VAL A 160 -36.48 -13.21 45.47
CA VAL A 160 -35.45 -14.24 45.63
C VAL A 160 -35.06 -14.82 44.28
N LEU A 161 -33.76 -14.92 44.03
CA LEU A 161 -33.19 -15.62 42.86
C LEU A 161 -33.08 -17.11 43.18
N ILE A 162 -33.79 -17.93 42.41
CA ILE A 162 -33.77 -19.39 42.54
C ILE A 162 -32.99 -19.96 41.36
N ALA A 163 -31.92 -20.70 41.65
CA ALA A 163 -31.16 -21.43 40.65
C ALA A 163 -32.00 -22.58 40.06
N LYS A 164 -32.09 -22.68 38.74
CA LYS A 164 -32.85 -23.70 38.01
C LYS A 164 -31.95 -24.69 37.27
N SER A 165 -30.85 -24.23 36.69
CA SER A 165 -29.90 -25.11 36.01
C SER A 165 -28.50 -24.48 35.95
N GLY A 166 -27.47 -25.31 35.72
CA GLY A 166 -26.09 -24.89 35.61
C GLY A 166 -25.31 -25.74 34.60
N PHE A 167 -24.37 -25.11 33.92
CA PHE A 167 -23.41 -25.75 33.04
C PHE A 167 -22.03 -25.70 33.69
N ALA A 168 -21.41 -26.88 33.85
CA ALA A 168 -20.09 -27.06 34.50
C ALA A 168 -19.97 -26.46 35.92
N CYS A 169 -21.12 -26.20 36.61
CA CYS A 169 -21.14 -25.78 38.00
C CYS A 169 -22.19 -26.62 38.80
N LYS A 170 -21.91 -26.89 40.08
CA LYS A 170 -22.93 -27.45 40.99
C LYS A 170 -23.86 -26.33 41.45
N ILE A 171 -25.13 -26.50 41.21
CA ILE A 171 -26.21 -25.65 41.70
C ILE A 171 -26.94 -26.39 42.84
#